data_224ae9153e332b4df8c10311a2677b12
#
_entry.id   224ae9153e332b4df8c10311a2677b12
#
_cell.length_a   1.000
_cell.length_b   1.000
_cell.length_c   1.000
_cell.angle_alpha   90.00
_cell.angle_beta   90.00
_cell.angle_gamma   90.00
#
_symmetry.space_group_name_H-M   'P 1'
#
loop_
_entity.id
_entity.type
_entity.pdbx_description
1 polymer ?
#
loop_
_entity_poly.entity_id
_entity_poly.type
_entity_poly.pdbx_seq_one_letter_code
_entity_poly.pdbx_strand_id
1 'polypeptide(L)'
;MKLQDAKPGKWQLFRIWASIGLQSFGGGASTTILIQRAFIEKHRWLSIEEFMHLWNLCIFTPGINLVALTVLIGRKLGGTWGIVVSLAGMLLPSAMVTCLLTVIFKQIEQIAAVQAVLRGVIPATGAIMPVSYTHLTLPTKRIV
;
A
#
# COMPACT_ATOMS: atom_id res chain seq x y z
N MET A 1 16.77 -21.80 -6.24
CA MET A 1 17.16 -20.63 -5.43
C MET A 1 16.96 -21.00 -3.97
N LYS A 2 18.03 -21.03 -3.14
CA LYS A 2 17.91 -21.46 -1.74
C LYS A 2 17.14 -20.39 -0.94
N LEU A 3 16.02 -20.76 -0.36
CA LEU A 3 15.27 -19.96 0.61
C LEU A 3 16.08 -19.87 1.90
N GLN A 4 15.99 -18.77 2.60
CA GLN A 4 16.64 -18.61 3.88
C GLN A 4 15.72 -19.20 4.97
N ASP A 5 16.10 -20.34 5.52
CA ASP A 5 15.31 -21.07 6.54
C ASP A 5 15.24 -20.34 7.89
N ALA A 6 15.98 -19.25 8.06
CA ALA A 6 15.96 -18.44 9.28
C ALA A 6 14.70 -17.57 9.34
N LYS A 7 13.79 -17.89 10.25
CA LYS A 7 12.63 -17.03 10.55
C LYS A 7 13.12 -15.65 11.01
N PRO A 8 12.55 -14.56 10.46
CA PRO A 8 12.94 -13.22 10.85
C PRO A 8 12.65 -12.95 12.33
N GLY A 9 13.54 -12.22 12.99
CA GLY A 9 13.25 -11.66 14.30
C GLY A 9 12.09 -10.68 14.25
N LYS A 10 11.31 -10.58 15.33
CA LYS A 10 10.14 -9.68 15.41
C LYS A 10 10.51 -8.23 15.05
N TRP A 11 11.65 -7.75 15.52
CA TRP A 11 12.16 -6.41 15.26
C TRP A 11 12.56 -6.21 13.78
N GLN A 12 13.17 -7.22 13.18
CA GLN A 12 13.53 -7.19 11.77
C GLN A 12 12.28 -7.13 10.88
N LEU A 13 11.27 -7.94 11.20
CA LEU A 13 9.99 -7.93 10.51
C LEU A 13 9.30 -6.56 10.62
N PHE A 14 9.27 -5.98 11.83
CA PHE A 14 8.74 -4.63 12.04
C PHE A 14 9.44 -3.58 11.18
N ARG A 15 10.78 -3.55 11.20
CA ARG A 15 11.55 -2.56 10.42
C ARG A 15 11.32 -2.66 8.92
N ILE A 16 11.18 -3.87 8.40
CA ILE A 16 10.91 -4.08 6.97
C ILE A 16 9.53 -3.54 6.62
N TRP A 17 8.50 -3.89 7.38
CA TRP A 17 7.16 -3.38 7.17
C TRP A 17 7.06 -1.87 7.37
N ALA A 18 7.76 -1.31 8.34
CA ALA A 18 7.85 0.13 8.55
C ALA A 18 8.48 0.85 7.34
N SER A 19 9.56 0.28 6.80
CA SER A 19 10.19 0.81 5.58
C SER A 19 9.25 0.75 4.38
N ILE A 20 8.50 -0.35 4.20
CA ILE A 20 7.50 -0.48 3.13
C ILE A 20 6.38 0.54 3.32
N GLY A 21 5.84 0.67 4.54
CA GLY A 21 4.77 1.64 4.85
C GLY A 21 5.18 3.08 4.57
N LEU A 22 6.42 3.46 4.90
CA LEU A 22 6.96 4.80 4.62
C LEU A 22 7.24 5.05 3.13
N GLN A 23 7.58 4.02 2.36
CA GLN A 23 7.89 4.12 0.94
C GLN A 23 6.66 3.88 0.04
N SER A 24 5.51 3.56 0.62
CA SER A 24 4.28 3.21 -0.10
C SER A 24 3.57 4.42 -0.71
N PHE A 25 4.32 5.29 -1.38
CA PHE A 25 3.79 6.39 -2.17
C PHE A 25 3.47 5.88 -3.59
N GLY A 26 2.22 6.01 -4.03
CA GLY A 26 1.82 5.61 -5.38
C GLY A 26 0.79 4.46 -5.44
N GLY A 27 0.19 4.12 -4.31
CA GLY A 27 -0.94 3.19 -4.25
C GLY A 27 -0.54 1.71 -4.18
N GLY A 28 -1.55 0.85 -4.37
CA GLY A 28 -1.42 -0.59 -4.13
C GLY A 28 -0.40 -1.31 -4.98
N ALA A 29 -0.25 -0.92 -6.24
CA ALA A 29 0.69 -1.56 -7.16
C ALA A 29 2.15 -1.35 -6.74
N SER A 30 2.52 -0.12 -6.37
CA SER A 30 3.89 0.18 -5.92
C SER A 30 4.21 -0.52 -4.60
N THR A 31 3.25 -0.59 -3.66
CA THR A 31 3.41 -1.32 -2.40
C THR A 31 3.63 -2.81 -2.62
N THR A 32 2.91 -3.42 -3.56
CA THR A 32 3.09 -4.83 -3.92
C THR A 32 4.51 -5.10 -4.43
N ILE A 33 5.04 -4.23 -5.29
CA ILE A 33 6.42 -4.34 -5.79
C ILE A 33 7.44 -4.23 -4.64
N LEU A 34 7.23 -3.31 -3.68
CA LEU A 34 8.09 -3.16 -2.52
C LEU A 34 8.08 -4.42 -1.64
N ILE A 35 6.91 -5.04 -1.45
CA ILE A 35 6.76 -6.30 -0.72
C ILE A 35 7.53 -7.42 -1.44
N GLN A 36 7.35 -7.57 -2.77
CA GLN A 36 8.08 -8.57 -3.55
C GLN A 36 9.59 -8.40 -3.42
N ARG A 37 10.09 -7.18 -3.62
CA ARG A 37 11.53 -6.88 -3.47
C ARG A 37 12.06 -7.21 -2.09
N ALA A 38 11.33 -6.84 -1.04
CA ALA A 38 11.76 -7.06 0.33
C ALA A 38 11.80 -8.56 0.69
N PHE A 39 10.72 -9.29 0.43
CA PHE A 39 10.57 -10.66 0.93
C PHE A 39 11.09 -11.75 -0.03
N ILE A 40 11.10 -11.49 -1.33
CA ILE A 40 11.57 -12.46 -2.34
C ILE A 40 13.03 -12.18 -2.74
N GLU A 41 13.33 -10.94 -3.17
CA GLU A 41 14.64 -10.64 -3.74
C GLU A 41 15.70 -10.43 -2.65
N LYS A 42 15.42 -9.55 -1.68
CA LYS A 42 16.39 -9.11 -0.66
C LYS A 42 16.59 -10.14 0.44
N HIS A 43 15.52 -10.58 1.07
CA HIS A 43 15.59 -11.49 2.23
C HIS A 43 15.36 -12.94 1.87
N ARG A 44 14.79 -13.25 0.72
CA ARG A 44 14.56 -14.62 0.22
C ARG A 44 13.83 -15.53 1.22
N TRP A 45 12.87 -14.95 1.96
CA TRP A 45 12.04 -15.70 2.91
C TRP A 45 10.80 -16.31 2.26
N LEU A 46 10.44 -15.82 1.07
CA LEU A 46 9.34 -16.33 0.27
C LEU A 46 9.84 -16.68 -1.14
N SER A 47 9.34 -17.79 -1.68
CA SER A 47 9.46 -18.07 -3.10
C SER A 47 8.44 -17.23 -3.89
N ILE A 48 8.68 -17.08 -5.19
CA ILE A 48 7.73 -16.38 -6.05
C ILE A 48 6.38 -17.14 -6.12
N GLU A 49 6.43 -18.47 -6.11
CA GLU A 49 5.25 -19.34 -6.13
C GLU A 49 4.42 -19.17 -4.85
N GLU A 50 5.07 -19.15 -3.69
CA GLU A 50 4.43 -18.91 -2.41
C GLU A 50 3.79 -17.51 -2.34
N PHE A 51 4.50 -16.51 -2.83
CA PHE A 51 3.97 -15.15 -2.89
C PHE A 51 2.72 -15.08 -3.79
N MET A 52 2.76 -15.69 -4.97
CA MET A 52 1.62 -15.74 -5.89
C MET A 52 0.44 -16.49 -5.29
N HIS A 53 0.70 -17.57 -4.55
CA HIS A 53 -0.37 -18.27 -3.81
C HIS A 53 -1.04 -17.36 -2.77
N LEU A 54 -0.26 -16.65 -1.97
CA LEU A 54 -0.78 -15.70 -0.97
C LEU A 54 -1.53 -14.54 -1.66
N TRP A 55 -1.01 -14.04 -2.76
CA TRP A 55 -1.65 -13.00 -3.56
C TRP A 55 -3.02 -13.44 -4.11
N ASN A 56 -3.10 -14.64 -4.67
CA ASN A 56 -4.34 -15.19 -5.16
C ASN A 56 -5.39 -15.35 -4.04
N LEU A 57 -4.97 -15.78 -2.84
CA LEU A 57 -5.87 -15.82 -1.67
C LEU A 57 -6.41 -14.43 -1.30
N CYS A 58 -5.59 -13.38 -1.44
CA CYS A 58 -6.03 -12.01 -1.17
C CYS A 58 -7.08 -11.51 -2.16
N ILE A 59 -7.03 -11.93 -3.43
CA ILE A 59 -8.00 -11.52 -4.47
C ILE A 59 -9.40 -12.05 -4.14
N PHE A 60 -9.50 -13.24 -3.57
CA PHE A 60 -10.79 -13.82 -3.15
C PHE A 60 -11.38 -13.18 -1.89
N THR A 61 -10.57 -12.42 -1.13
CA THR A 61 -11.02 -11.76 0.09
C THR A 61 -11.57 -10.38 -0.27
N PRO A 62 -12.86 -10.09 -0.10
CA PRO A 62 -13.38 -8.76 -0.33
C PRO A 62 -12.78 -7.77 0.67
N GLY A 63 -12.18 -6.67 0.18
CA GLY A 63 -11.61 -5.63 1.01
C GLY A 63 -10.22 -5.16 0.57
N ILE A 64 -9.40 -4.76 1.54
CA ILE A 64 -8.07 -4.19 1.28
C ILE A 64 -7.05 -5.32 1.10
N ASN A 65 -6.79 -5.71 -0.14
CA ASN A 65 -5.88 -6.80 -0.50
C ASN A 65 -4.47 -6.67 0.10
N LEU A 66 -3.94 -5.46 0.23
CA LEU A 66 -2.61 -5.24 0.82
C LEU A 66 -2.56 -5.56 2.32
N VAL A 67 -3.62 -5.24 3.06
CA VAL A 67 -3.71 -5.59 4.49
C VAL A 67 -3.82 -7.10 4.63
N ALA A 68 -4.64 -7.76 3.81
CA ALA A 68 -4.75 -9.21 3.78
C ALA A 68 -3.39 -9.88 3.48
N LEU A 69 -2.67 -9.37 2.48
CA LEU A 69 -1.33 -9.85 2.14
C LEU A 69 -0.34 -9.68 3.31
N THR A 70 -0.38 -8.53 3.98
CA THR A 70 0.45 -8.26 5.17
C THR A 70 0.18 -9.25 6.30
N VAL A 71 -1.10 -9.55 6.55
CA VAL A 71 -1.54 -10.54 7.55
C VAL A 71 -1.04 -11.94 7.19
N LEU A 72 -1.22 -12.37 5.93
CA LEU A 72 -0.82 -13.69 5.49
C LEU A 72 0.70 -13.89 5.54
N ILE A 73 1.48 -12.92 5.05
CA ILE A 73 2.94 -12.95 5.14
C ILE A 73 3.39 -12.93 6.61
N GLY A 74 2.82 -12.04 7.43
CA GLY A 74 3.11 -11.95 8.85
C GLY A 74 2.84 -13.25 9.59
N ARG A 75 1.71 -13.90 9.29
CA ARG A 75 1.34 -15.21 9.85
C ARG A 75 2.32 -16.29 9.46
N LYS A 76 2.73 -16.32 8.19
CA LYS A 76 3.67 -17.32 7.67
C LYS A 76 5.04 -17.20 8.32
N LEU A 77 5.56 -15.99 8.47
CA LEU A 77 6.92 -15.73 8.97
C LEU A 77 7.03 -15.72 10.49
N GLY A 78 6.00 -15.24 11.21
CA GLY A 78 6.08 -15.05 12.67
C GLY A 78 4.84 -15.54 13.46
N GLY A 79 3.93 -16.30 12.82
CA GLY A 79 2.71 -16.77 13.46
C GLY A 79 1.78 -15.62 13.87
N THR A 80 1.04 -15.78 14.95
CA THR A 80 0.10 -14.77 15.44
C THR A 80 0.80 -13.45 15.81
N TRP A 81 1.96 -13.51 16.44
CA TRP A 81 2.76 -12.32 16.73
C TRP A 81 3.32 -11.65 15.46
N GLY A 82 3.62 -12.44 14.44
CA GLY A 82 4.03 -11.93 13.14
C GLY A 82 2.95 -11.07 12.49
N ILE A 83 1.67 -11.42 12.65
CA ILE A 83 0.54 -10.60 12.16
C ILE A 83 0.55 -9.23 12.82
N VAL A 84 0.58 -9.19 14.16
CA VAL A 84 0.53 -7.95 14.92
C VAL A 84 1.70 -7.04 14.58
N VAL A 85 2.91 -7.61 14.55
CA VAL A 85 4.14 -6.87 14.24
C VAL A 85 4.15 -6.33 12.82
N SER A 86 3.67 -7.11 11.85
CA SER A 86 3.60 -6.70 10.45
C SER A 86 2.58 -5.58 10.23
N LEU A 87 1.39 -5.70 10.82
CA LEU A 87 0.37 -4.66 10.76
C LEU A 87 0.82 -3.38 11.46
N ALA A 88 1.36 -3.49 12.68
CA ALA A 88 1.89 -2.35 13.39
C ALA A 88 3.02 -1.67 12.60
N GLY A 89 3.96 -2.45 12.05
CA GLY A 89 5.05 -1.93 11.23
C GLY A 89 4.56 -1.18 9.98
N MET A 90 3.55 -1.69 9.31
CA MET A 90 3.00 -1.06 8.10
C MET A 90 2.15 0.17 8.41
N LEU A 91 1.29 0.11 9.44
CA LEU A 91 0.28 1.14 9.71
C LEU A 91 0.81 2.29 10.58
N LEU A 92 1.58 2.01 11.63
CA LEU A 92 2.01 3.05 12.57
C LEU A 92 2.86 4.13 11.92
N PRO A 93 3.93 3.83 11.17
CA PRO A 93 4.74 4.88 10.56
C PRO A 93 3.98 5.71 9.53
N SER A 94 3.14 5.08 8.72
CA SER A 94 2.31 5.80 7.73
C SER A 94 1.26 6.68 8.41
N ALA A 95 0.63 6.21 9.48
CA ALA A 95 -0.30 7.01 10.28
C ALA A 95 0.39 8.22 10.94
N MET A 96 1.59 8.03 11.49
CA MET A 96 2.37 9.13 12.07
C MET A 96 2.72 10.20 11.04
N VAL A 97 3.18 9.78 9.85
CA VAL A 97 3.49 10.71 8.75
C VAL A 97 2.22 11.46 8.31
N THR A 98 1.10 10.77 8.16
CA THR A 98 -0.18 11.40 7.77
C THR A 98 -0.64 12.40 8.81
N CYS A 99 -0.57 12.05 10.10
CA CYS A 99 -0.91 12.99 11.18
C CYS A 99 -0.01 14.22 11.15
N LEU A 100 1.31 14.03 11.01
CA LEU A 100 2.26 15.13 10.93
C LEU A 100 1.98 16.06 9.75
N LEU A 101 1.79 15.49 8.57
CA LEU A 101 1.44 16.25 7.37
C LEU A 101 0.13 17.02 7.53
N THR A 102 -0.87 16.41 8.19
CA THR A 102 -2.15 17.08 8.45
C THR A 102 -1.98 18.28 9.37
N VAL A 103 -1.16 18.16 10.42
CA VAL A 103 -0.86 19.29 11.32
C VAL A 103 -0.14 20.41 10.58
N ILE A 104 0.88 20.07 9.79
CA ILE A 104 1.62 21.05 8.98
C ILE A 104 0.66 21.72 7.98
N PHE A 105 -0.16 20.95 7.30
CA PHE A 105 -1.13 21.46 6.31
C PHE A 105 -2.10 22.45 6.92
N LYS A 106 -2.63 22.18 8.12
CA LYS A 106 -3.54 23.12 8.84
C LYS A 106 -2.87 24.46 9.13
N GLN A 107 -1.58 24.50 9.38
CA GLN A 107 -0.86 25.76 9.63
C GLN A 107 -0.67 26.59 8.37
N ILE A 108 -0.48 25.94 7.22
CA ILE A 108 -0.26 26.63 5.94
C ILE A 108 -1.53 26.89 5.16
N GLU A 109 -2.64 26.23 5.49
CA GLU A 109 -3.94 26.39 4.82
C GLU A 109 -4.48 27.82 4.88
N GLN A 110 -4.10 28.58 5.91
CA GLN A 110 -4.52 29.99 6.09
C GLN A 110 -3.77 30.96 5.18
N ILE A 111 -2.69 30.52 4.52
CA ILE A 111 -1.91 31.34 3.61
C ILE A 111 -2.71 31.54 2.31
N ALA A 112 -2.95 32.79 1.92
CA ALA A 112 -3.76 33.15 0.74
C ALA A 112 -3.29 32.46 -0.56
N ALA A 113 -1.97 32.30 -0.74
CA ALA A 113 -1.41 31.59 -1.89
C ALA A 113 -1.79 30.10 -1.91
N VAL A 114 -1.81 29.44 -0.75
CA VAL A 114 -2.19 28.01 -0.62
C VAL A 114 -3.68 27.85 -0.91
N GLN A 115 -4.52 28.75 -0.41
CA GLN A 115 -5.96 28.74 -0.70
C GLN A 115 -6.26 28.95 -2.19
N ALA A 116 -5.51 29.81 -2.87
CA ALA A 116 -5.67 30.00 -4.32
C ALA A 116 -5.35 28.72 -5.11
N VAL A 117 -4.28 28.01 -4.74
CA VAL A 117 -3.91 26.72 -5.34
C VAL A 117 -4.97 25.66 -5.05
N LEU A 118 -5.46 25.55 -3.82
CA LEU A 118 -6.50 24.58 -3.43
C LEU A 118 -7.81 24.81 -4.18
N ARG A 119 -8.23 26.06 -4.35
CA ARG A 119 -9.43 26.43 -5.13
C ARG A 119 -9.32 26.02 -6.60
N GLY A 120 -8.12 25.93 -7.15
CA GLY A 120 -7.90 25.44 -8.51
C GLY A 120 -7.81 23.92 -8.60
N VAL A 121 -7.11 23.27 -7.65
CA VAL A 121 -6.82 21.82 -7.69
C VAL A 121 -8.07 20.99 -7.34
N ILE A 122 -8.85 21.39 -6.33
CA ILE A 122 -10.01 20.60 -5.86
C ILE A 122 -11.06 20.41 -6.98
N PRO A 123 -11.53 21.46 -7.69
CA PRO A 123 -12.46 21.26 -8.79
C PRO A 123 -11.84 20.55 -9.99
N ALA A 124 -10.54 20.73 -10.25
CA ALA A 124 -9.85 20.04 -11.34
C ALA A 124 -9.83 18.51 -11.12
N THR A 125 -9.53 18.04 -9.91
CA THR A 125 -9.58 16.61 -9.58
C THR A 125 -11.00 16.05 -9.63
N GLY A 126 -12.00 16.81 -9.20
CA GLY A 126 -13.42 16.45 -9.32
C GLY A 126 -13.88 16.31 -10.76
N ALA A 127 -13.36 17.13 -11.67
CA ALA A 127 -13.71 17.09 -13.10
C ALA A 127 -13.09 15.88 -13.84
N ILE A 128 -11.96 15.37 -13.40
CA ILE A 128 -11.29 14.22 -14.03
C ILE A 128 -12.07 12.91 -13.79
N MET A 129 -12.70 12.76 -12.62
CA MET A 129 -13.45 11.55 -12.28
C MET A 129 -14.58 11.22 -13.26
N PRO A 130 -15.54 12.12 -13.56
CA PRO A 130 -16.63 11.83 -14.52
C PRO A 130 -16.11 11.58 -15.94
N VAL A 131 -15.03 12.23 -16.37
CA VAL A 131 -14.44 12.01 -17.69
C VAL A 131 -13.91 10.59 -17.81
N SER A 132 -13.24 10.06 -16.79
CA SER A 132 -12.76 8.68 -16.80
C SER A 132 -13.91 7.67 -16.86
N TYR A 133 -15.00 7.91 -16.15
CA TYR A 133 -16.18 7.02 -16.20
C TYR A 133 -16.90 7.08 -17.54
N THR A 134 -17.06 8.27 -18.14
CA THR A 134 -17.76 8.41 -19.43
C THR A 134 -16.98 7.79 -20.58
N HIS A 135 -15.65 7.86 -20.58
CA HIS A 135 -14.84 7.21 -21.61
C HIS A 135 -14.76 5.68 -21.46
N LEU A 136 -14.88 5.16 -20.24
CA LEU A 136 -14.88 3.70 -19.99
C LEU A 136 -16.27 3.06 -20.20
N THR A 137 -17.34 3.82 -20.04
CA THR A 137 -18.72 3.29 -20.09
C THR A 137 -19.49 3.62 -21.37
N LEU A 138 -18.94 4.45 -22.26
CA LEU A 138 -19.55 4.63 -23.56
C LEU A 138 -19.44 3.33 -24.39
N PRO A 139 -20.52 2.57 -24.54
CA PRO A 139 -20.52 1.48 -25.51
C PRO A 139 -20.31 2.10 -26.87
N THR A 140 -19.31 1.65 -27.58
CA THR A 140 -19.12 1.93 -29.01
C THR A 140 -20.42 1.46 -29.70
N LYS A 141 -21.41 2.32 -29.82
CA LYS A 141 -22.55 2.05 -30.70
C LYS A 141 -21.96 1.93 -32.10
N ARG A 142 -21.79 0.69 -32.51
CA ARG A 142 -21.60 0.34 -33.91
C ARG A 142 -22.88 0.82 -34.61
N ILE A 143 -22.77 1.92 -35.31
CA ILE A 143 -23.78 2.34 -36.27
C ILE A 143 -23.60 1.37 -37.46
N VAL A 144 -24.57 0.49 -37.63
CA VAL A 144 -24.78 -0.28 -38.84
C VAL A 144 -25.55 0.59 -39.81
#